data_578ecc40c1776666c54d1a77d5bd4e1f
#
_entry.id   578ecc40c1776666c54d1a77d5bd4e1f
#
_cell.length_a   1.000
_cell.length_b   1.000
_cell.length_c   1.000
_cell.angle_alpha   90.00
_cell.angle_beta   90.00
_cell.angle_gamma   90.00
#
_symmetry.space_group_name_H-M   'P 1'
#
loop_
_entity.id
_entity.type
_entity.pdbx_description
1 polymer ?
#
loop_
_entity_poly.entity_id
_entity_poly.type
_entity_poly.pdbx_seq_one_letter_code
_entity_poly.pdbx_strand_id
1 'polypeptide(L)'
;IPDPEKIGTLGKMFRFFYSYLIYTSTTKLLATMGTRPDEMPPGSRHLWPFKTFIANTFGRSRFIKTQIIPLVFNAIFDKNHFSVLFDKYHPDAVFLPHMLGWFDNLLLREAKNRGVKTIGMAANWDHIDKYFIPLQADLLLAQNELIKSAAIRDQAYRENRIRLTGYPHFDFIWDKKYLMERSDFLASTHVRLPSGAKYFLYISGSVYCPDEPDVIEEVLNWISAGRFGPDVYMVIRPYLGGRFKDRDFDDNKFAGFAKHPKVRMASRESWKAVEDTIPLLNFMAHAS
;
A
#
# COMPACT_ATOMS: atom_id res chain seq x y z
N ILE A 1 -16.89 -14.73 7.09
CA ILE A 1 -15.90 -14.26 6.10
C ILE A 1 -15.02 -15.43 5.75
N PRO A 2 -14.83 -15.75 4.46
CA PRO A 2 -13.98 -16.86 4.05
C PRO A 2 -12.54 -16.62 4.53
N ASP A 3 -12.01 -17.64 5.21
CA ASP A 3 -10.65 -17.61 5.69
C ASP A 3 -9.70 -17.96 4.54
N PRO A 4 -8.80 -17.05 4.11
CA PRO A 4 -7.86 -17.32 3.03
C PRO A 4 -6.88 -18.46 3.35
N GLU A 5 -6.72 -18.83 4.62
CA GLU A 5 -5.86 -19.95 5.02
C GLU A 5 -6.47 -21.32 4.68
N LYS A 6 -7.79 -21.37 4.45
CA LYS A 6 -8.52 -22.61 4.06
C LYS A 6 -8.49 -22.91 2.56
N ILE A 7 -7.74 -22.14 1.77
CA ILE A 7 -7.57 -22.43 0.35
C ILE A 7 -6.75 -23.71 0.19
N GLY A 8 -7.34 -24.74 -0.44
CA GLY A 8 -6.64 -25.99 -0.74
C GLY A 8 -5.41 -25.80 -1.62
N THR A 9 -4.57 -26.83 -1.70
CA THR A 9 -3.29 -26.77 -2.45
C THR A 9 -3.49 -26.31 -3.89
N LEU A 10 -4.49 -26.84 -4.60
CA LEU A 10 -4.82 -26.42 -5.96
C LEU A 10 -5.13 -24.93 -6.06
N GLY A 11 -5.91 -24.40 -5.13
CA GLY A 11 -6.21 -22.97 -5.09
C GLY A 11 -4.98 -22.11 -4.84
N LYS A 12 -4.06 -22.54 -3.96
CA LYS A 12 -2.78 -21.86 -3.72
C LYS A 12 -1.89 -21.86 -4.97
N MET A 13 -1.79 -22.99 -5.67
CA MET A 13 -1.03 -23.07 -6.93
C MET A 13 -1.64 -22.19 -8.02
N PHE A 14 -2.95 -22.21 -8.18
CA PHE A 14 -3.64 -21.37 -9.14
C PHE A 14 -3.49 -19.88 -8.80
N ARG A 15 -3.61 -19.51 -7.51
CA ARG A 15 -3.35 -18.14 -7.05
C ARG A 15 -1.93 -17.69 -7.38
N PHE A 16 -0.93 -18.53 -7.12
CA PHE A 16 0.45 -18.24 -7.50
C PHE A 16 0.55 -17.99 -9.00
N PHE A 17 0.01 -18.90 -9.82
CA PHE A 17 0.06 -18.80 -11.27
C PHE A 17 -0.54 -17.50 -11.79
N TYR A 18 -1.80 -17.18 -11.43
CA TYR A 18 -2.43 -15.98 -11.96
C TYR A 18 -1.79 -14.69 -11.43
N SER A 19 -1.33 -14.68 -10.18
CA SER A 19 -0.68 -13.48 -9.61
C SER A 19 0.52 -13.04 -10.43
N TYR A 20 1.26 -13.98 -11.00
CA TYR A 20 2.44 -13.72 -11.82
C TYR A 20 2.19 -13.70 -13.33
N LEU A 21 0.95 -13.56 -13.78
CA LEU A 21 0.66 -13.19 -15.17
C LEU A 21 1.16 -11.78 -15.51
N ILE A 22 1.56 -11.02 -14.50
CA ILE A 22 2.36 -9.79 -14.62
C ILE A 22 3.60 -9.91 -13.74
N TYR A 23 4.72 -9.41 -14.25
CA TYR A 23 5.97 -9.33 -13.51
C TYR A 23 6.69 -8.05 -13.91
N THR A 24 6.24 -6.97 -13.30
CA THR A 24 6.64 -5.60 -13.63
C THR A 24 7.94 -5.21 -12.93
N SER A 25 8.46 -4.02 -13.23
CA SER A 25 9.60 -3.43 -12.52
C SER A 25 9.30 -3.26 -11.04
N THR A 26 8.06 -2.88 -10.67
CA THR A 26 7.60 -2.78 -9.28
C THR A 26 7.73 -4.12 -8.56
N THR A 27 7.24 -5.21 -9.19
CA THR A 27 7.34 -6.55 -8.59
C THR A 27 8.79 -7.01 -8.46
N LYS A 28 9.64 -6.72 -9.47
CA LYS A 28 11.08 -7.01 -9.43
C LYS A 28 11.77 -6.23 -8.32
N LEU A 29 11.52 -4.94 -8.23
CA LEU A 29 12.07 -4.07 -7.19
C LEU A 29 11.70 -4.59 -5.80
N LEU A 30 10.42 -4.87 -5.55
CA LEU A 30 9.96 -5.44 -4.27
C LEU A 30 10.61 -6.79 -3.94
N ALA A 31 10.94 -7.59 -4.95
CA ALA A 31 11.65 -8.86 -4.76
C ALA A 31 13.16 -8.70 -4.50
N THR A 32 13.74 -7.54 -4.83
CA THR A 32 15.17 -7.25 -4.70
C THR A 32 15.47 -6.26 -3.59
N MET A 33 14.53 -5.39 -3.22
CA MET A 33 14.68 -4.48 -2.09
C MET A 33 14.77 -5.27 -0.80
N GLY A 34 15.92 -5.08 -0.16
CA GLY A 34 16.35 -5.88 0.93
C GLY A 34 15.46 -5.76 2.16
N THR A 35 15.00 -6.79 2.49
CA THR A 35 14.96 -7.35 3.81
C THR A 35 16.40 -7.47 4.32
N ARG A 36 16.57 -7.61 5.59
CA ARG A 36 17.88 -7.88 6.19
C ARG A 36 18.63 -8.97 5.40
N PRO A 37 19.97 -8.93 5.34
CA PRO A 37 20.76 -9.92 4.58
C PRO A 37 20.46 -11.38 4.91
N ASP A 38 19.98 -11.64 6.12
CA ASP A 38 19.64 -12.94 6.69
C ASP A 38 18.17 -13.33 6.49
N GLU A 39 17.31 -12.44 6.05
CA GLU A 39 15.89 -12.74 5.80
C GLU A 39 15.62 -13.09 4.35
N MET A 40 14.80 -14.13 4.16
CA MET A 40 14.35 -14.45 2.81
C MET A 40 13.31 -13.40 2.36
N PRO A 41 13.57 -12.68 1.26
CA PRO A 41 12.64 -11.66 0.80
C PRO A 41 11.25 -12.24 0.57
N PRO A 42 10.19 -11.51 0.93
CA PRO A 42 8.84 -11.93 0.61
C PRO A 42 8.70 -12.12 -0.91
N GLY A 43 8.20 -13.27 -1.32
CA GLY A 43 7.95 -13.55 -2.72
C GLY A 43 8.96 -14.47 -3.43
N SER A 44 9.81 -15.16 -2.65
CA SER A 44 10.65 -16.26 -3.17
C SER A 44 11.53 -15.87 -4.36
N ARG A 45 12.64 -15.18 -4.11
CA ARG A 45 13.61 -14.77 -5.15
C ARG A 45 14.02 -15.92 -6.07
N HIS A 46 14.20 -17.12 -5.51
CA HIS A 46 14.61 -18.30 -6.27
C HIS A 46 13.62 -18.70 -7.38
N LEU A 47 12.36 -18.27 -7.30
CA LEU A 47 11.34 -18.55 -8.32
C LEU A 47 11.25 -17.46 -9.41
N TRP A 48 12.12 -16.45 -9.40
CA TRP A 48 12.05 -15.36 -10.36
C TRP A 48 12.10 -15.83 -11.84
N PRO A 49 12.88 -16.84 -12.24
CA PRO A 49 12.88 -17.30 -13.63
C PRO A 49 11.50 -17.87 -14.02
N PHE A 50 10.88 -18.64 -13.11
CA PHE A 50 9.57 -19.20 -13.34
C PHE A 50 8.47 -18.13 -13.39
N LYS A 51 8.53 -17.15 -12.51
CA LYS A 51 7.62 -15.98 -12.53
C LYS A 51 7.74 -15.20 -13.84
N THR A 52 8.98 -14.96 -14.28
CA THR A 52 9.27 -14.29 -15.56
C THR A 52 8.75 -15.12 -16.75
N PHE A 53 8.92 -16.44 -16.71
CA PHE A 53 8.37 -17.33 -17.72
C PHE A 53 6.84 -17.22 -17.79
N ILE A 54 6.13 -17.31 -16.67
CA ILE A 54 4.66 -17.17 -16.64
C ILE A 54 4.25 -15.82 -17.25
N ALA A 55 4.87 -14.73 -16.83
CA ALA A 55 4.52 -13.38 -17.30
C ALA A 55 4.78 -13.21 -18.80
N ASN A 56 5.91 -13.72 -19.32
CA ASN A 56 6.31 -13.52 -20.70
C ASN A 56 5.60 -14.46 -21.69
N THR A 57 5.06 -15.58 -21.22
CA THR A 57 4.29 -16.54 -22.02
C THR A 57 2.80 -16.31 -21.87
N PHE A 58 2.23 -16.76 -20.76
CA PHE A 58 0.79 -16.71 -20.50
C PHE A 58 0.29 -15.27 -20.23
N GLY A 59 1.11 -14.45 -19.57
CA GLY A 59 0.77 -13.08 -19.20
C GLY A 59 0.66 -12.11 -20.37
N ARG A 60 1.18 -12.45 -21.56
CA ARG A 60 0.99 -11.65 -22.78
C ARG A 60 -0.37 -11.88 -23.44
N SER A 61 -1.02 -12.99 -23.13
CA SER A 61 -2.30 -13.34 -23.73
C SER A 61 -3.45 -12.63 -23.04
N ARG A 62 -4.10 -11.72 -23.76
CA ARG A 62 -5.33 -11.07 -23.31
C ARG A 62 -6.45 -12.10 -23.10
N PHE A 63 -6.52 -13.12 -23.95
CA PHE A 63 -7.52 -14.18 -23.84
C PHE A 63 -7.37 -14.97 -22.54
N ILE A 64 -6.14 -15.34 -22.15
CA ILE A 64 -5.88 -16.01 -20.87
C ILE A 64 -6.35 -15.11 -19.70
N LYS A 65 -5.95 -13.84 -19.69
CA LYS A 65 -6.29 -12.89 -18.62
C LYS A 65 -7.80 -12.65 -18.49
N THR A 66 -8.53 -12.57 -19.61
CA THR A 66 -9.93 -12.13 -19.58
C THR A 66 -10.95 -13.24 -19.69
N GLN A 67 -10.55 -14.45 -20.10
CA GLN A 67 -11.44 -15.58 -20.27
C GLN A 67 -11.03 -16.79 -19.41
N ILE A 68 -9.79 -17.26 -19.56
CA ILE A 68 -9.35 -18.49 -18.88
C ILE A 68 -9.25 -18.29 -17.37
N ILE A 69 -8.59 -17.22 -16.93
CA ILE A 69 -8.41 -16.98 -15.49
C ILE A 69 -9.75 -16.80 -14.77
N PRO A 70 -10.70 -15.96 -15.24
CA PRO A 70 -12.01 -15.84 -14.62
C PRO A 70 -12.79 -17.17 -14.59
N LEU A 71 -12.73 -17.95 -15.68
CA LEU A 71 -13.40 -19.24 -15.75
C LEU A 71 -12.85 -20.21 -14.67
N VAL A 72 -11.53 -20.36 -14.61
CA VAL A 72 -10.86 -21.24 -13.65
C VAL A 72 -11.06 -20.74 -12.22
N PHE A 73 -11.01 -19.42 -12.00
CA PHE A 73 -11.30 -18.82 -10.70
C PHE A 73 -12.71 -19.17 -10.22
N ASN A 74 -13.70 -19.06 -11.11
CA ASN A 74 -15.08 -19.44 -10.81
C ASN A 74 -15.25 -20.93 -10.52
N ALA A 75 -14.45 -21.79 -11.15
CA ALA A 75 -14.54 -23.24 -10.94
C ALA A 75 -13.89 -23.70 -9.62
N ILE A 76 -12.78 -23.08 -9.24
CA ILE A 76 -11.99 -23.50 -8.05
C ILE A 76 -12.59 -22.95 -6.76
N PHE A 77 -13.06 -21.70 -6.77
CA PHE A 77 -13.48 -21.03 -5.53
C PHE A 77 -15.00 -21.09 -5.31
N ASP A 78 -15.43 -21.21 -4.08
CA ASP A 78 -16.83 -21.37 -3.72
C ASP A 78 -17.69 -20.16 -4.12
N LYS A 79 -18.91 -20.44 -4.58
CA LYS A 79 -19.81 -19.44 -5.18
C LYS A 79 -20.69 -18.70 -4.19
N ASN A 80 -20.79 -19.14 -2.95
CA ASN A 80 -21.89 -18.74 -2.08
C ASN A 80 -21.48 -17.95 -0.83
N HIS A 81 -20.24 -17.46 -0.76
CA HIS A 81 -19.75 -16.78 0.44
C HIS A 81 -20.55 -15.55 0.85
N PHE A 82 -21.12 -14.83 -0.09
CA PHE A 82 -21.83 -13.57 0.14
C PHE A 82 -23.32 -13.65 -0.20
N SER A 83 -23.86 -14.84 -0.49
CA SER A 83 -25.27 -15.02 -0.88
C SER A 83 -26.22 -14.36 0.11
N VAL A 84 -26.03 -14.56 1.41
CA VAL A 84 -26.86 -13.97 2.47
C VAL A 84 -26.90 -12.44 2.39
N LEU A 85 -25.77 -11.78 2.05
CA LEU A 85 -25.74 -10.32 1.91
C LEU A 85 -26.50 -9.86 0.68
N PHE A 86 -26.31 -10.54 -0.45
CA PHE A 86 -27.03 -10.20 -1.68
C PHE A 86 -28.52 -10.47 -1.57
N ASP A 87 -28.91 -11.56 -0.92
CA ASP A 87 -30.31 -11.93 -0.70
C ASP A 87 -31.01 -10.98 0.29
N LYS A 88 -30.25 -10.42 1.24
CA LYS A 88 -30.76 -9.46 2.21
C LYS A 88 -30.87 -8.04 1.67
N TYR A 89 -29.84 -7.58 0.95
CA TYR A 89 -29.72 -6.16 0.57
C TYR A 89 -30.10 -5.87 -0.88
N HIS A 90 -30.20 -6.89 -1.75
CA HIS A 90 -30.54 -6.77 -3.16
C HIS A 90 -29.83 -5.61 -3.86
N PRO A 91 -28.47 -5.53 -3.80
CA PRO A 91 -27.76 -4.38 -4.30
C PRO A 91 -27.85 -4.24 -5.83
N ASP A 92 -28.08 -3.03 -6.33
CA ASP A 92 -28.02 -2.69 -7.75
C ASP A 92 -26.58 -2.61 -8.27
N ALA A 93 -25.65 -2.25 -7.39
CA ALA A 93 -24.24 -2.17 -7.68
C ALA A 93 -23.39 -2.49 -6.44
N VAL A 94 -22.17 -2.99 -6.68
CA VAL A 94 -21.17 -3.26 -5.64
C VAL A 94 -19.92 -2.44 -5.92
N PHE A 95 -19.49 -1.66 -4.93
CA PHE A 95 -18.23 -0.94 -4.97
C PHE A 95 -17.15 -1.68 -4.18
N LEU A 96 -15.98 -1.87 -4.80
CA LEU A 96 -14.83 -2.59 -4.26
C LEU A 96 -13.64 -1.62 -4.14
N PRO A 97 -13.39 -1.07 -2.94
CA PRO A 97 -12.32 -0.08 -2.74
C PRO A 97 -10.91 -0.67 -2.74
N HIS A 98 -10.80 -2.02 -2.70
CA HIS A 98 -9.51 -2.70 -2.62
C HIS A 98 -9.53 -4.00 -3.44
N MET A 99 -9.41 -3.90 -4.75
CA MET A 99 -9.56 -5.05 -5.67
C MET A 99 -8.50 -6.15 -5.53
N LEU A 100 -7.37 -5.90 -4.89
CA LEU A 100 -6.28 -6.89 -4.76
C LEU A 100 -6.57 -7.93 -3.66
N GLY A 101 -7.45 -7.62 -2.71
CA GLY A 101 -7.78 -8.46 -1.57
C GLY A 101 -8.52 -9.74 -1.96
N TRP A 102 -8.34 -10.79 -1.15
CA TRP A 102 -9.06 -12.05 -1.32
C TRP A 102 -10.58 -11.87 -1.15
N PHE A 103 -10.96 -11.12 -0.13
CA PHE A 103 -12.36 -10.78 0.14
C PHE A 103 -13.01 -10.10 -1.07
N ASP A 104 -12.35 -9.07 -1.61
CA ASP A 104 -12.88 -8.29 -2.73
C ASP A 104 -13.04 -9.14 -4.00
N ASN A 105 -12.08 -10.05 -4.26
CA ASN A 105 -12.18 -10.94 -5.41
C ASN A 105 -13.37 -11.92 -5.31
N LEU A 106 -13.66 -12.44 -4.12
CA LEU A 106 -14.82 -13.31 -3.92
C LEU A 106 -16.14 -12.52 -3.98
N LEU A 107 -16.17 -11.31 -3.42
CA LEU A 107 -17.34 -10.43 -3.50
C LEU A 107 -17.62 -10.00 -4.94
N LEU A 108 -16.57 -9.61 -5.69
CA LEU A 108 -16.67 -9.28 -7.11
C LEU A 108 -17.23 -10.45 -7.93
N ARG A 109 -16.75 -11.64 -7.63
CA ARG A 109 -17.25 -12.85 -8.29
C ARG A 109 -18.72 -13.11 -8.02
N GLU A 110 -19.17 -13.03 -6.75
CA GLU A 110 -20.57 -13.19 -6.38
C GLU A 110 -21.46 -12.17 -7.11
N ALA A 111 -21.06 -10.90 -7.12
CA ALA A 111 -21.75 -9.84 -7.84
C ALA A 111 -21.89 -10.16 -9.33
N LYS A 112 -20.80 -10.58 -9.97
CA LYS A 112 -20.81 -10.94 -11.41
C LYS A 112 -21.71 -12.16 -11.69
N ASN A 113 -21.70 -13.18 -10.85
CA ASN A 113 -22.53 -14.37 -11.02
C ASN A 113 -24.04 -14.05 -10.87
N ARG A 114 -24.38 -12.98 -10.14
CA ARG A 114 -25.74 -12.49 -9.95
C ARG A 114 -26.14 -11.39 -10.96
N GLY A 115 -25.24 -10.99 -11.86
CA GLY A 115 -25.50 -9.92 -12.82
C GLY A 115 -25.51 -8.50 -12.21
N VAL A 116 -25.05 -8.36 -10.95
CA VAL A 116 -24.97 -7.08 -10.25
C VAL A 116 -23.79 -6.29 -10.81
N LYS A 117 -23.99 -5.00 -11.06
CA LYS A 117 -22.96 -4.09 -11.58
C LYS A 117 -21.81 -3.93 -10.58
N THR A 118 -20.59 -3.81 -11.09
CA THR A 118 -19.41 -3.74 -10.25
C THR A 118 -18.53 -2.55 -10.59
N ILE A 119 -18.14 -1.81 -9.54
CA ILE A 119 -17.20 -0.69 -9.63
C ILE A 119 -16.01 -1.05 -8.75
N GLY A 120 -14.82 -1.03 -9.30
CA GLY A 120 -13.59 -1.35 -8.57
C GLY A 120 -12.62 -0.18 -8.53
N MET A 121 -11.86 -0.08 -7.47
CA MET A 121 -10.75 0.85 -7.32
C MET A 121 -9.57 0.13 -6.67
N ALA A 122 -8.35 0.41 -7.09
CA ALA A 122 -7.17 -0.04 -6.35
C ALA A 122 -6.97 0.85 -5.13
N ALA A 123 -6.77 0.24 -3.95
CA ALA A 123 -6.56 1.01 -2.72
C ALA A 123 -5.30 1.88 -2.78
N ASN A 124 -4.24 1.38 -3.40
CA ASN A 124 -2.96 2.06 -3.52
C ASN A 124 -2.50 2.14 -4.98
N TRP A 125 -1.62 3.09 -5.25
CA TRP A 125 -1.05 3.34 -6.56
C TRP A 125 -0.28 2.15 -7.14
N ASP A 126 0.31 1.28 -6.30
CA ASP A 126 1.11 0.13 -6.71
C ASP A 126 0.32 -1.17 -6.88
N HIS A 127 -0.99 -1.17 -6.61
CA HIS A 127 -1.76 -2.41 -6.61
C HIS A 127 -2.06 -2.94 -8.02
N ILE A 128 -2.21 -2.05 -8.99
CA ILE A 128 -2.58 -2.42 -10.36
C ILE A 128 -1.40 -3.03 -11.14
N ASP A 129 -0.18 -2.63 -10.82
CA ASP A 129 1.02 -3.12 -11.51
C ASP A 129 1.82 -4.16 -10.71
N LYS A 130 1.37 -4.51 -9.52
CA LYS A 130 2.06 -5.42 -8.60
C LYS A 130 1.73 -6.90 -8.85
N TYR A 131 0.44 -7.21 -8.92
CA TYR A 131 -0.06 -8.55 -9.18
C TYR A 131 -1.24 -8.52 -10.14
N PHE A 132 -1.41 -9.60 -10.90
CA PHE A 132 -2.60 -9.73 -11.73
C PHE A 132 -3.84 -10.00 -10.85
N ILE A 133 -4.92 -9.30 -11.15
CA ILE A 133 -6.22 -9.43 -10.48
C ILE A 133 -7.09 -10.37 -11.29
N PRO A 134 -7.58 -11.49 -10.74
CA PRO A 134 -8.20 -12.57 -11.51
C PRO A 134 -9.55 -12.21 -12.13
N LEU A 135 -10.22 -11.19 -11.61
CA LEU A 135 -11.53 -10.74 -12.08
C LEU A 135 -11.50 -9.24 -12.33
N GLN A 136 -12.13 -8.79 -13.41
CA GLN A 136 -12.29 -7.36 -13.73
C GLN A 136 -13.65 -6.86 -13.25
N ALA A 137 -13.68 -5.71 -12.57
CA ALA A 137 -14.91 -4.96 -12.38
C ALA A 137 -15.45 -4.41 -13.72
N ASP A 138 -16.75 -4.10 -13.79
CA ASP A 138 -17.35 -3.53 -14.99
C ASP A 138 -16.84 -2.13 -15.26
N LEU A 139 -16.56 -1.36 -14.19
CA LEU A 139 -15.91 -0.07 -14.22
C LEU A 139 -14.73 -0.05 -13.25
N LEU A 140 -13.57 0.39 -13.70
CA LEU A 140 -12.40 0.65 -12.86
C LEU A 140 -12.22 2.14 -12.64
N LEU A 141 -12.13 2.54 -11.40
CA LEU A 141 -11.72 3.88 -10.99
C LEU A 141 -10.20 3.90 -10.81
N ALA A 142 -9.53 4.66 -11.66
CA ALA A 142 -8.07 4.82 -11.61
C ALA A 142 -7.71 6.20 -11.05
N GLN A 143 -6.71 6.24 -10.19
CA GLN A 143 -6.33 7.47 -9.50
C GLN A 143 -5.66 8.48 -10.43
N ASN A 144 -4.94 8.01 -11.44
CA ASN A 144 -4.23 8.86 -12.41
C ASN A 144 -3.99 8.13 -13.74
N GLU A 145 -3.40 8.82 -14.71
CA GLU A 145 -3.10 8.26 -16.04
C GLU A 145 -2.07 7.12 -16.01
N LEU A 146 -1.15 7.10 -15.04
CA LEU A 146 -0.19 6.00 -14.89
C LEU A 146 -0.89 4.71 -14.48
N ILE A 147 -1.82 4.79 -13.52
CA ILE A 147 -2.64 3.67 -13.07
C ILE A 147 -3.57 3.19 -14.19
N LYS A 148 -4.19 4.12 -14.94
CA LYS A 148 -5.00 3.79 -16.12
C LYS A 148 -4.16 3.03 -17.15
N SER A 149 -2.97 3.52 -17.47
CA SER A 149 -2.06 2.89 -18.42
C SER A 149 -1.63 1.48 -17.96
N ALA A 150 -1.31 1.33 -16.67
CA ALA A 150 -1.00 0.02 -16.08
C ALA A 150 -2.19 -0.94 -16.13
N ALA A 151 -3.41 -0.46 -15.86
CA ALA A 151 -4.62 -1.28 -15.96
C ALA A 151 -4.87 -1.80 -17.37
N ILE A 152 -4.64 -0.98 -18.40
CA ILE A 152 -4.77 -1.39 -19.80
C ILE A 152 -3.68 -2.41 -20.17
N ARG A 153 -2.43 -2.11 -19.87
CA ARG A 153 -1.26 -2.90 -20.24
C ARG A 153 -1.19 -4.22 -19.47
N ASP A 154 -1.32 -4.15 -18.15
CA ASP A 154 -1.01 -5.27 -17.27
C ASP A 154 -2.26 -6.07 -16.87
N GLN A 155 -3.39 -5.40 -16.61
CA GLN A 155 -4.63 -6.04 -16.18
C GLN A 155 -5.61 -6.33 -17.33
N ALA A 156 -5.23 -5.99 -18.57
CA ALA A 156 -6.05 -6.18 -19.78
C ALA A 156 -7.42 -5.48 -19.75
N TYR A 157 -7.58 -4.40 -18.99
CA TYR A 157 -8.79 -3.58 -19.06
C TYR A 157 -8.95 -2.94 -20.45
N ARG A 158 -10.20 -2.71 -20.85
CA ARG A 158 -10.51 -1.83 -21.99
C ARG A 158 -10.58 -0.39 -21.50
N GLU A 159 -10.05 0.54 -22.27
CA GLU A 159 -9.98 1.95 -21.89
C GLU A 159 -11.37 2.55 -21.54
N ASN A 160 -12.41 2.19 -22.29
CA ASN A 160 -13.77 2.66 -22.03
C ASN A 160 -14.38 2.18 -20.71
N ARG A 161 -13.73 1.22 -20.03
CA ARG A 161 -14.11 0.73 -18.69
C ARG A 161 -13.29 1.36 -17.56
N ILE A 162 -12.54 2.42 -17.85
CA ILE A 162 -11.73 3.11 -16.85
C ILE A 162 -12.17 4.56 -16.74
N ARG A 163 -12.24 5.09 -15.53
CA ARG A 163 -12.47 6.52 -15.24
C ARG A 163 -11.42 7.01 -14.26
N LEU A 164 -10.93 8.21 -14.46
CA LEU A 164 -10.03 8.89 -13.55
C LEU A 164 -10.82 9.53 -12.42
N THR A 165 -10.38 9.35 -11.20
CA THR A 165 -11.07 9.85 -9.99
C THR A 165 -10.15 10.57 -9.01
N GLY A 166 -8.84 10.57 -9.21
CA GLY A 166 -7.90 11.03 -8.19
C GLY A 166 -7.78 10.05 -7.02
N TYR A 167 -7.25 10.55 -5.91
CA TYR A 167 -7.07 9.80 -4.66
C TYR A 167 -8.03 10.32 -3.59
N PRO A 168 -9.22 9.74 -3.42
CA PRO A 168 -10.23 10.24 -2.47
C PRO A 168 -9.73 10.32 -1.03
N HIS A 169 -8.82 9.43 -0.64
CA HIS A 169 -8.25 9.45 0.72
C HIS A 169 -7.26 10.60 0.98
N PHE A 170 -6.94 11.41 -0.04
CA PHE A 170 -6.19 12.66 0.13
C PHE A 170 -7.09 13.91 0.11
N ASP A 171 -8.39 13.77 -0.15
CA ASP A 171 -9.29 14.93 -0.24
C ASP A 171 -9.35 15.72 1.06
N PHE A 172 -9.17 15.05 2.23
CA PHE A 172 -9.10 15.70 3.53
C PHE A 172 -7.94 16.70 3.68
N ILE A 173 -6.88 16.59 2.86
CA ILE A 173 -5.74 17.52 2.86
C ILE A 173 -6.20 18.94 2.50
N TRP A 174 -7.22 19.05 1.65
CA TRP A 174 -7.77 20.33 1.22
C TRP A 174 -8.74 20.93 2.25
N ASP A 175 -9.19 20.15 3.21
CA ASP A 175 -10.10 20.59 4.26
C ASP A 175 -9.30 21.15 5.45
N LYS A 176 -9.18 22.49 5.50
CA LYS A 176 -8.40 23.21 6.53
C LYS A 176 -8.81 22.89 7.96
N LYS A 177 -9.98 22.29 8.19
CA LYS A 177 -10.43 21.91 9.55
C LYS A 177 -9.52 20.88 10.23
N TYR A 178 -8.72 20.15 9.46
CA TYR A 178 -7.76 19.17 9.98
C TYR A 178 -6.37 19.77 10.26
N LEU A 179 -6.13 21.02 9.86
CA LEU A 179 -4.89 21.74 10.18
C LEU A 179 -5.03 22.40 11.54
N MET A 180 -4.13 22.06 12.43
CA MET A 180 -4.02 22.66 13.76
C MET A 180 -3.00 23.80 13.72
N GLU A 181 -3.12 24.74 14.65
CA GLU A 181 -2.01 25.67 14.92
C GLU A 181 -0.77 24.86 15.36
N ARG A 182 0.40 25.32 14.93
CA ARG A 182 1.67 24.60 15.14
C ARG A 182 1.95 24.28 16.61
N SER A 183 1.70 25.23 17.51
CA SER A 183 1.89 25.06 18.94
C SER A 183 1.01 23.96 19.52
N ASP A 184 -0.27 23.95 19.16
CA ASP A 184 -1.27 23.00 19.65
C ASP A 184 -0.98 21.60 19.11
N PHE A 185 -0.61 21.54 17.83
CA PHE A 185 -0.22 20.28 17.20
C PHE A 185 1.01 19.66 17.89
N LEU A 186 2.10 20.42 18.04
CA LEU A 186 3.31 19.93 18.70
C LEU A 186 3.04 19.49 20.14
N ALA A 187 2.19 20.23 20.87
CA ALA A 187 1.78 19.85 22.21
C ALA A 187 1.03 18.50 22.24
N SER A 188 0.16 18.25 21.25
CA SER A 188 -0.64 17.02 21.15
C SER A 188 0.19 15.77 20.81
N THR A 189 1.33 15.93 20.14
CA THR A 189 2.18 14.83 19.68
C THR A 189 3.34 14.49 20.61
N HIS A 190 3.48 15.17 21.74
CA HIS A 190 4.63 15.06 22.64
C HIS A 190 5.98 15.45 22.01
N VAL A 191 5.98 16.01 20.81
CA VAL A 191 7.19 16.52 20.15
C VAL A 191 7.50 17.90 20.68
N ARG A 192 8.47 18.01 21.58
CA ARG A 192 8.84 19.29 22.21
C ARG A 192 9.98 19.94 21.44
N LEU A 193 9.69 21.09 20.84
CA LEU A 193 10.68 21.94 20.17
C LEU A 193 10.72 23.32 20.85
N PRO A 194 11.89 23.99 20.87
CA PRO A 194 11.95 25.40 21.30
C PRO A 194 11.03 26.28 20.45
N SER A 195 10.57 27.38 21.05
CA SER A 195 9.77 28.36 20.33
C SER A 195 10.55 28.91 19.13
N GLY A 196 9.90 28.95 17.95
CA GLY A 196 10.52 29.39 16.71
C GLY A 196 11.47 28.40 16.04
N ALA A 197 11.78 27.28 16.66
CA ALA A 197 12.65 26.26 16.07
C ALA A 197 12.05 25.70 14.77
N LYS A 198 12.89 25.46 13.79
CA LYS A 198 12.55 24.79 12.54
C LYS A 198 12.82 23.29 12.65
N TYR A 199 12.21 22.48 11.79
CA TYR A 199 12.55 21.08 11.76
C TYR A 199 12.46 20.45 10.38
N PHE A 200 13.37 19.52 10.12
CA PHE A 200 13.22 18.53 9.05
C PHE A 200 12.33 17.41 9.56
N LEU A 201 11.30 17.08 8.80
CA LEU A 201 10.51 15.89 9.06
C LEU A 201 11.10 14.70 8.27
N TYR A 202 11.55 13.68 8.99
CA TYR A 202 11.95 12.41 8.40
C TYR A 202 10.80 11.39 8.57
N ILE A 203 10.17 11.04 7.47
CA ILE A 203 9.14 10.00 7.43
C ILE A 203 9.81 8.71 6.98
N SER A 204 9.95 7.74 7.88
CA SER A 204 10.67 6.52 7.54
C SER A 204 9.91 5.67 6.52
N GLY A 205 10.65 5.00 5.65
CA GLY A 205 10.18 3.89 4.85
C GLY A 205 9.87 2.68 5.73
N SER A 206 9.41 1.62 5.09
CA SER A 206 9.22 0.35 5.79
C SER A 206 10.53 -0.46 5.85
N VAL A 207 10.43 -1.73 6.19
CA VAL A 207 11.55 -2.71 6.17
C VAL A 207 12.34 -2.74 4.83
N TYR A 208 11.83 -2.12 3.79
CA TYR A 208 12.50 -2.05 2.47
C TYR A 208 13.63 -1.02 2.41
N CYS A 209 13.80 -0.17 3.42
CA CYS A 209 14.82 0.87 3.48
C CYS A 209 15.72 0.66 4.71
N PRO A 210 16.60 -0.36 4.72
CA PRO A 210 17.42 -0.67 5.90
C PRO A 210 18.47 0.42 6.19
N ASP A 211 18.92 1.15 5.17
CA ASP A 211 20.05 2.10 5.25
C ASP A 211 19.60 3.53 5.64
N GLU A 212 18.36 3.72 6.07
CA GLU A 212 17.87 5.03 6.53
C GLU A 212 18.67 5.62 7.70
N PRO A 213 19.20 4.84 8.67
CA PRO A 213 20.05 5.39 9.72
C PRO A 213 21.25 6.18 9.19
N ASP A 214 21.90 5.73 8.12
CA ASP A 214 23.05 6.39 7.52
C ASP A 214 22.67 7.76 6.93
N VAL A 215 21.50 7.84 6.30
CA VAL A 215 20.96 9.11 5.76
C VAL A 215 20.64 10.08 6.90
N ILE A 216 20.04 9.57 7.99
CA ILE A 216 19.72 10.39 9.16
C ILE A 216 21.00 10.93 9.80
N GLU A 217 22.01 10.09 9.98
CA GLU A 217 23.28 10.48 10.55
C GLU A 217 23.94 11.60 9.75
N GLU A 218 23.98 11.48 8.44
CA GLU A 218 24.56 12.51 7.57
C GLU A 218 23.81 13.85 7.68
N VAL A 219 22.47 13.83 7.67
CA VAL A 219 21.68 15.05 7.84
C VAL A 219 21.87 15.65 9.24
N LEU A 220 21.98 14.83 10.27
CA LEU A 220 22.25 15.29 11.64
C LEU A 220 23.65 15.94 11.79
N ASN A 221 24.64 15.40 11.07
CA ASN A 221 25.96 16.02 10.99
C ASN A 221 25.88 17.42 10.37
N TRP A 222 25.08 17.61 9.33
CA TRP A 222 24.88 18.94 8.73
C TRP A 222 24.13 19.89 9.65
N ILE A 223 23.11 19.42 10.36
CA ILE A 223 22.39 20.20 11.36
C ILE A 223 23.34 20.62 12.49
N SER A 224 24.14 19.68 13.00
CA SER A 224 25.10 19.93 14.08
C SER A 224 26.22 20.89 13.68
N ALA A 225 26.63 20.84 12.40
CA ALA A 225 27.58 21.78 11.82
C ALA A 225 26.98 23.19 11.54
N GLY A 226 25.71 23.41 11.87
CA GLY A 226 25.03 24.68 11.71
C GLY A 226 24.72 25.08 10.26
N ARG A 227 24.78 24.12 9.30
CA ARG A 227 24.54 24.43 7.87
C ARG A 227 23.15 25.00 7.60
N PHE A 228 22.18 24.73 8.46
CA PHE A 228 20.80 25.18 8.33
C PHE A 228 20.39 26.24 9.39
N GLY A 229 21.36 26.72 10.15
CA GLY A 229 21.15 27.63 11.27
C GLY A 229 21.08 26.93 12.65
N PRO A 230 21.08 27.70 13.75
CA PRO A 230 21.24 27.14 15.10
C PRO A 230 20.00 26.36 15.60
N ASP A 231 18.79 26.81 15.23
CA ASP A 231 17.54 26.33 15.79
C ASP A 231 16.81 25.35 14.88
N VAL A 232 17.59 24.49 14.20
CA VAL A 232 17.05 23.43 13.35
C VAL A 232 17.16 22.09 14.05
N TYR A 233 16.10 21.31 13.96
CA TYR A 233 15.94 19.99 14.56
C TYR A 233 15.53 18.97 13.50
N MET A 234 15.59 17.70 13.84
CA MET A 234 15.02 16.60 13.07
C MET A 234 13.90 15.95 13.87
N VAL A 235 12.74 15.83 13.26
CA VAL A 235 11.63 15.03 13.79
C VAL A 235 11.60 13.73 12.99
N ILE A 236 11.83 12.60 13.67
CA ILE A 236 11.77 11.29 13.05
C ILE A 236 10.40 10.68 13.34
N ARG A 237 9.68 10.34 12.28
CA ARG A 237 8.43 9.60 12.33
C ARG A 237 8.66 8.17 11.83
N PRO A 238 8.79 7.18 12.73
CA PRO A 238 8.93 5.78 12.35
C PRO A 238 7.71 5.29 11.57
N TYR A 239 7.91 4.32 10.69
CA TYR A 239 6.81 3.67 9.98
C TYR A 239 6.03 2.76 10.94
N LEU A 240 4.71 2.97 10.99
CA LEU A 240 3.83 2.26 11.93
C LEU A 240 3.18 0.99 11.35
N GLY A 241 3.29 0.79 10.04
CA GLY A 241 2.68 -0.32 9.32
C GLY A 241 3.49 -1.61 9.42
N GLY A 242 3.45 -2.32 10.52
CA GLY A 242 4.05 -3.64 10.64
C GLY A 242 3.27 -4.69 9.83
N ARG A 243 3.78 -5.11 8.67
CA ARG A 243 3.29 -6.31 7.95
C ARG A 243 3.80 -7.61 8.56
N PHE A 244 4.82 -7.54 9.40
CA PHE A 244 5.49 -8.68 10.00
C PHE A 244 5.40 -8.61 11.52
N LYS A 245 5.69 -9.72 12.19
CA LYS A 245 5.64 -9.85 13.64
C LYS A 245 6.58 -8.87 14.39
N ASP A 246 7.58 -8.32 13.70
CA ASP A 246 8.52 -7.33 14.23
C ASP A 246 7.96 -5.90 14.11
N ARG A 247 6.93 -5.61 14.91
CA ARG A 247 6.45 -4.22 15.08
C ARG A 247 7.53 -3.29 15.66
N ASP A 248 8.54 -3.85 16.27
CA ASP A 248 9.62 -3.14 16.96
C ASP A 248 10.80 -2.78 16.07
N PHE A 249 10.82 -3.26 14.81
CA PHE A 249 11.95 -3.04 13.91
C PHE A 249 12.25 -1.57 13.66
N ASP A 250 11.23 -0.76 13.36
CA ASP A 250 11.44 0.66 13.05
C ASP A 250 11.79 1.46 14.31
N ASP A 251 11.26 1.09 15.47
CA ASP A 251 11.65 1.71 16.74
C ASP A 251 13.10 1.38 17.07
N ASN A 252 13.50 0.12 16.94
CA ASN A 252 14.88 -0.31 17.17
C ASN A 252 15.84 0.31 16.16
N LYS A 253 15.44 0.44 14.90
CA LYS A 253 16.22 1.05 13.82
C LYS A 253 16.63 2.49 14.14
N PHE A 254 15.76 3.25 14.82
CA PHE A 254 15.99 4.64 15.15
C PHE A 254 16.31 4.90 16.62
N ALA A 255 16.34 3.86 17.47
CA ALA A 255 16.55 4.00 18.91
C ALA A 255 17.85 4.75 19.26
N GLY A 256 18.92 4.56 18.48
CA GLY A 256 20.19 5.25 18.64
C GLY A 256 20.09 6.78 18.56
N PHE A 257 19.16 7.27 17.76
CA PHE A 257 18.97 8.71 17.56
C PHE A 257 18.11 9.40 18.62
N ALA A 258 17.35 8.64 19.41
CA ALA A 258 16.42 9.19 20.40
C ALA A 258 17.10 10.08 21.47
N LYS A 259 18.38 9.84 21.74
CA LYS A 259 19.19 10.60 22.71
C LYS A 259 19.91 11.79 22.08
N HIS A 260 19.87 11.93 20.75
CA HIS A 260 20.58 13.03 20.09
C HIS A 260 19.88 14.39 20.38
N PRO A 261 20.61 15.46 20.79
CA PRO A 261 20.00 16.70 21.25
C PRO A 261 19.15 17.39 20.18
N LYS A 262 19.48 17.21 18.90
CA LYS A 262 18.75 17.79 17.77
C LYS A 262 17.65 16.87 17.20
N VAL A 263 17.38 15.72 17.82
CA VAL A 263 16.35 14.78 17.37
C VAL A 263 15.14 14.81 18.27
N ARG A 264 13.98 14.67 17.70
CA ARG A 264 12.71 14.39 18.38
C ARG A 264 12.04 13.21 17.70
N MET A 265 11.67 12.23 18.53
CA MET A 265 10.93 11.07 18.02
C MET A 265 9.43 11.38 18.09
N ALA A 266 8.73 11.17 16.97
CA ALA A 266 7.27 11.18 16.99
C ALA A 266 6.78 9.87 17.61
N SER A 267 6.16 9.97 18.82
CA SER A 267 5.80 8.80 19.62
C SER A 267 4.66 7.97 18.98
N ARG A 268 4.77 6.64 19.08
CA ARG A 268 3.71 5.70 18.69
C ARG A 268 2.46 5.80 19.54
N GLU A 269 2.56 6.20 20.77
CA GLU A 269 1.42 6.24 21.72
C GLU A 269 0.32 7.20 21.29
N SER A 270 0.69 8.20 20.47
CA SER A 270 -0.24 9.17 19.89
C SER A 270 -0.96 8.69 18.62
N TRP A 271 -0.63 7.52 18.10
CA TRP A 271 -1.05 7.08 16.77
C TRP A 271 -2.00 5.89 16.83
N LYS A 272 -3.28 6.15 16.73
CA LYS A 272 -4.27 5.11 16.43
C LYS A 272 -4.50 5.07 14.92
N ALA A 273 -4.70 3.89 14.36
CA ALA A 273 -4.70 3.67 12.91
C ALA A 273 -5.59 4.63 12.08
N VAL A 274 -6.68 5.10 12.63
CA VAL A 274 -7.62 6.02 11.95
C VAL A 274 -7.14 7.49 12.06
N GLU A 275 -6.34 7.80 13.07
CA GLU A 275 -5.86 9.17 13.39
C GLU A 275 -4.48 9.46 12.79
N ASP A 276 -3.86 8.45 12.18
CA ASP A 276 -2.46 8.49 11.73
C ASP A 276 -2.20 9.53 10.64
N THR A 277 -3.17 9.73 9.77
CA THR A 277 -3.04 10.60 8.60
C THR A 277 -3.15 12.08 8.97
N ILE A 278 -3.97 12.45 9.95
CA ILE A 278 -4.12 13.84 10.40
C ILE A 278 -2.85 14.34 11.08
N PRO A 279 -2.23 13.62 12.03
CA PRO A 279 -0.93 14.02 12.57
C PRO A 279 0.16 14.10 11.49
N LEU A 280 0.20 13.18 10.54
CA LEU A 280 1.18 13.26 9.45
C LEU A 280 0.99 14.51 8.60
N LEU A 281 -0.25 14.86 8.24
CA LEU A 281 -0.56 16.09 7.52
C LEU A 281 -0.03 17.33 8.26
N ASN A 282 -0.29 17.41 9.57
CA ASN A 282 0.17 18.55 10.39
C ASN A 282 1.69 18.59 10.53
N PHE A 283 2.37 17.44 10.66
CA PHE A 283 3.84 17.40 10.62
C PHE A 283 4.39 17.92 9.30
N MET A 284 3.78 17.54 8.17
CA MET A 284 4.21 18.02 6.86
C MET A 284 3.91 19.50 6.67
N ALA A 285 2.75 19.98 7.10
CA ALA A 285 2.34 21.37 6.95
C ALA A 285 3.24 22.34 7.75
N HIS A 286 3.81 21.89 8.87
CA HIS A 286 4.65 22.71 9.76
C HIS A 286 6.15 22.40 9.63
N ALA A 287 6.55 21.49 8.76
CA ALA A 287 7.96 21.27 8.42
C ALA A 287 8.54 22.49 7.71
N SER A 288 9.83 22.77 7.93
CA SER A 288 10.52 23.97 7.43
C SER A 288 11.44 23.66 6.28
#